data_693a10c487d12490bcf0f6d3cd54d7ac
#
_entry.id   693a10c487d12490bcf0f6d3cd54d7ac
#
_cell.length_a   1.000
_cell.length_b   1.000
_cell.length_c   1.000
_cell.angle_alpha   90.00
_cell.angle_beta   90.00
_cell.angle_gamma   90.00
#
_symmetry.space_group_name_H-M   'P 1'
#
loop_
_entity.id
_entity.type
_entity.pdbx_description
1 polymer ?
#
loop_
_entity_poly.entity_id
_entity_poly.type
_entity_poly.pdbx_seq_one_letter_code
_entity_poly.pdbx_strand_id
1 'polypeptide(L)'
;MEDRHGGVQDLKSGKLAAAVTAAVEERNGTEESCPHSISLSGNEFRERGRVLVIPCGLTLGSHITLVARPYQAHAEFDPKISVPREGDQAVMVSQFMMELQGLKNVDGEEPPRILHFNPRLKGDWSVDGLVKCEKWIRDDDDHSEESKTAWWLNRLIGRTKKVSIDWPYPFSEEKLFVLTLSAGLEGYHVNVDGRHITSFPYRTGFVLEDATGFSLNGDLDVQSIFALSLPTSHPSFAPQRHLEMNSRWQAPPLPDNPVELFIGILSAGNHFAERMAVRKSWMQSTRKSQNVVARFFVAMHARKEVNLELMKEAEFFGDIIIVPFMDSYDLVVLKTLSICEYGVHAASAKYIMKCDDDTFVRVDAVLREIKEVPNGQSLYVGNINYYHKPLREGKWAVTYEVLYTHILLSPYANGPGYIISSDIARFIFSGFERHTLRLFKMEDVSMGMWVELFNTTRPVAYVHDVKFCQFGCIDDYYTAHYQSPRQMLCMWDKLQAGRPQCCNMR
;
A
#
# COMPACT_ATOMS: atom_id res chain seq x y z
N MET A 1 34.71 -11.72 47.12
CA MET A 1 34.90 -12.15 45.73
C MET A 1 33.62 -11.78 45.03
N GLU A 2 33.64 -10.58 44.44
CA GLU A 2 32.46 -9.96 43.82
C GLU A 2 32.52 -10.21 42.33
N ASP A 3 31.49 -10.88 41.83
CA ASP A 3 31.25 -11.02 40.39
C ASP A 3 30.63 -9.73 39.84
N ARG A 4 31.38 -9.05 38.97
CA ARG A 4 30.87 -7.97 38.13
C ARG A 4 30.51 -8.55 36.77
N HIS A 5 29.26 -8.89 36.57
CA HIS A 5 28.68 -9.00 35.21
C HIS A 5 28.15 -7.63 34.80
N GLY A 6 28.88 -6.99 33.89
CA GLY A 6 28.41 -5.80 33.18
C GLY A 6 27.41 -6.18 32.10
N GLY A 7 26.16 -5.88 32.36
CA GLY A 7 25.12 -5.98 31.32
C GLY A 7 25.31 -4.89 30.26
N VAL A 8 25.44 -5.28 29.02
CA VAL A 8 25.30 -4.40 27.87
C VAL A 8 23.83 -4.06 27.75
N GLN A 9 23.52 -2.80 27.99
CA GLN A 9 22.16 -2.29 28.07
C GLN A 9 21.53 -2.14 26.66
N ASP A 10 20.37 -2.70 26.51
CA ASP A 10 19.31 -2.28 25.58
C ASP A 10 18.84 -0.84 25.84
N LEU A 11 19.66 0.14 25.45
CA LEU A 11 19.41 1.56 25.70
C LEU A 11 19.04 2.34 24.45
N LYS A 12 18.91 1.68 23.29
CA LYS A 12 18.72 2.41 22.01
C LYS A 12 17.26 2.50 21.55
N SER A 13 16.38 1.56 21.87
CA SER A 13 14.98 1.63 21.44
C SER A 13 14.12 2.57 22.30
N GLY A 14 14.31 2.57 23.61
CA GLY A 14 13.53 3.40 24.52
C GLY A 14 13.77 4.91 24.40
N LYS A 15 15.00 5.33 24.00
CA LYS A 15 15.29 6.76 23.79
C LYS A 15 14.74 7.30 22.46
N LEU A 16 14.65 6.46 21.45
CA LEU A 16 14.05 6.85 20.15
C LEU A 16 12.54 7.07 20.29
N ALA A 17 11.85 6.16 20.98
CA ALA A 17 10.43 6.29 21.29
C ALA A 17 10.15 7.53 22.15
N ALA A 18 10.97 7.79 23.18
CA ALA A 18 10.84 8.96 24.05
C ALA A 18 11.09 10.29 23.31
N ALA A 19 12.06 10.35 22.38
CA ALA A 19 12.32 11.55 21.61
C ALA A 19 11.18 11.86 20.60
N VAL A 20 10.58 10.82 20.02
CA VAL A 20 9.43 10.97 19.12
C VAL A 20 8.18 11.37 19.93
N THR A 21 7.96 10.80 21.12
CA THR A 21 6.87 11.16 22.02
C THR A 21 7.00 12.61 22.52
N ALA A 22 8.21 13.04 22.90
CA ALA A 22 8.47 14.43 23.32
C ALA A 22 8.27 15.43 22.16
N ALA A 23 8.62 15.07 20.91
CA ALA A 23 8.36 15.92 19.75
C ALA A 23 6.88 15.99 19.38
N VAL A 24 6.05 15.04 19.81
CA VAL A 24 4.60 15.02 19.63
C VAL A 24 3.90 15.77 20.78
N GLU A 25 4.42 15.69 22.02
CA GLU A 25 3.84 16.37 23.19
C GLU A 25 4.07 17.89 23.21
N GLU A 26 5.15 18.40 22.60
CA GLU A 26 5.35 19.87 22.45
C GLU A 26 4.42 20.55 21.44
N ARG A 27 3.59 19.79 20.71
CA ARG A 27 2.69 20.29 19.66
C ARG A 27 1.22 20.43 20.07
N ASN A 28 0.93 20.56 21.34
CA ASN A 28 -0.42 20.95 21.77
C ASN A 28 -0.69 22.43 21.45
N GLY A 29 -1.19 22.70 20.23
CA GLY A 29 -1.77 24.00 19.88
C GLY A 29 -1.44 24.61 18.53
N THR A 30 -0.61 24.00 17.68
CA THR A 30 -0.36 24.51 16.32
C THR A 30 -0.87 23.53 15.26
N GLU A 31 -1.62 24.05 14.30
CA GLU A 31 -2.03 23.31 13.09
C GLU A 31 -0.86 22.49 12.56
N GLU A 32 -1.03 21.17 12.40
CA GLU A 32 -0.04 20.30 11.75
C GLU A 32 0.15 20.78 10.31
N SER A 33 1.19 21.57 10.09
CA SER A 33 1.50 22.11 8.77
C SER A 33 2.32 21.10 7.98
N CYS A 34 2.01 20.94 6.70
CA CYS A 34 2.85 20.23 5.73
C CYS A 34 3.88 21.21 5.17
N PRO A 35 5.10 21.27 5.67
CA PRO A 35 6.11 22.17 5.16
C PRO A 35 6.54 21.71 3.74
N HIS A 36 6.61 22.64 2.81
CA HIS A 36 7.12 22.33 1.47
C HIS A 36 8.61 21.98 1.45
N SER A 37 9.33 22.43 2.46
CA SER A 37 10.75 22.12 2.65
C SER A 37 11.11 22.04 4.13
N ILE A 38 12.08 21.19 4.46
CA ILE A 38 12.64 21.05 5.80
C ILE A 38 14.15 21.10 5.66
N SER A 39 14.81 21.88 6.53
CA SER A 39 16.26 21.99 6.59
C SER A 39 16.70 21.77 8.03
N LEU A 40 17.69 20.89 8.25
CA LEU A 40 18.32 20.64 9.53
C LEU A 40 19.83 20.73 9.40
N SER A 41 20.48 21.40 10.35
CA SER A 41 21.92 21.27 10.55
C SER A 41 22.25 19.88 11.14
N GLY A 42 23.50 19.46 11.03
CA GLY A 42 23.94 18.19 11.61
C GLY A 42 23.77 18.12 13.14
N ASN A 43 23.87 19.26 13.85
CA ASN A 43 23.65 19.32 15.29
C ASN A 43 22.16 19.11 15.62
N GLU A 44 21.27 19.85 14.98
CA GLU A 44 19.83 19.70 15.17
C GLU A 44 19.36 18.28 14.85
N PHE A 45 19.92 17.68 13.79
CA PHE A 45 19.59 16.30 13.43
C PHE A 45 20.04 15.29 14.49
N ARG A 46 21.23 15.48 15.09
CA ARG A 46 21.72 14.64 16.20
C ARG A 46 20.86 14.78 17.46
N GLU A 47 20.48 15.99 17.82
CA GLU A 47 19.61 16.28 18.96
C GLU A 47 18.22 15.65 18.81
N ARG A 48 17.72 15.53 17.58
CA ARG A 48 16.45 14.86 17.25
C ARG A 48 16.57 13.32 17.11
N GLY A 49 17.64 12.72 17.63
CA GLY A 49 17.82 11.26 17.59
C GLY A 49 18.17 10.70 16.22
N ARG A 50 18.75 11.52 15.33
CA ARG A 50 19.12 11.16 13.95
C ARG A 50 17.93 10.74 13.06
N VAL A 51 16.78 11.34 13.29
CA VAL A 51 15.58 11.15 12.47
C VAL A 51 15.07 12.51 11.99
N LEU A 52 14.88 12.63 10.69
CA LEU A 52 14.14 13.74 10.07
C LEU A 52 12.68 13.31 9.97
N VAL A 53 11.79 14.00 10.68
CA VAL A 53 10.34 13.81 10.56
C VAL A 53 9.82 14.57 9.35
N ILE A 54 9.07 13.89 8.49
CA ILE A 54 8.42 14.44 7.29
C ILE A 54 6.90 14.30 7.50
N PRO A 55 6.22 15.30 8.07
CA PRO A 55 4.86 15.15 8.60
C PRO A 55 3.83 14.66 7.59
N CYS A 56 4.01 15.01 6.33
CA CYS A 56 3.05 14.70 5.26
C CYS A 56 3.62 13.70 4.23
N GLY A 57 4.72 13.04 4.56
CA GLY A 57 5.37 12.08 3.69
C GLY A 57 5.99 12.71 2.44
N LEU A 58 6.21 11.89 1.43
CA LEU A 58 6.78 12.29 0.14
C LEU A 58 5.72 12.35 -0.95
N THR A 59 6.05 13.01 -2.04
CA THR A 59 5.29 12.99 -3.30
C THR A 59 6.24 12.81 -4.47
N LEU A 60 5.72 12.56 -5.66
CA LEU A 60 6.57 12.52 -6.88
C LEU A 60 7.36 13.79 -7.04
N GLY A 61 8.68 13.67 -7.23
CA GLY A 61 9.61 14.79 -7.32
C GLY A 61 10.15 15.28 -5.97
N SER A 62 9.62 14.81 -4.84
CA SER A 62 10.24 15.05 -3.54
C SER A 62 11.65 14.49 -3.50
N HIS A 63 12.56 15.22 -2.86
CA HIS A 63 13.94 14.75 -2.70
C HIS A 63 14.52 15.14 -1.35
N ILE A 64 15.37 14.26 -0.83
CA ILE A 64 16.11 14.45 0.41
C ILE A 64 17.58 14.52 0.06
N THR A 65 18.23 15.63 0.37
CA THR A 65 19.66 15.84 0.14
C THR A 65 20.39 15.78 1.47
N LEU A 66 21.37 14.91 1.56
CA LEU A 66 22.25 14.69 2.70
C LEU A 66 23.66 15.20 2.34
N VAL A 67 24.20 16.10 3.14
CA VAL A 67 25.62 16.51 3.10
C VAL A 67 26.30 15.92 4.31
N ALA A 68 27.24 15.01 4.09
CA ALA A 68 27.86 14.27 5.17
C ALA A 68 29.28 13.81 4.83
N ARG A 69 29.99 13.33 5.86
CA ARG A 69 31.35 12.78 5.79
C ARG A 69 31.37 11.44 6.53
N PRO A 70 31.82 10.34 5.92
CA PRO A 70 32.02 9.10 6.64
C PRO A 70 33.17 9.22 7.63
N TYR A 71 33.02 8.65 8.82
CA TYR A 71 34.11 8.54 9.76
C TYR A 71 35.17 7.53 9.27
N GLN A 72 36.37 7.62 9.85
CA GLN A 72 37.42 6.61 9.70
C GLN A 72 36.92 5.26 10.22
N ALA A 73 37.39 4.18 9.58
CA ALA A 73 37.09 2.83 10.02
C ALA A 73 37.56 2.59 11.46
N HIS A 74 36.73 1.94 12.23
CA HIS A 74 36.98 1.51 13.58
C HIS A 74 37.03 -0.02 13.69
N ALA A 75 37.65 -0.53 14.73
CA ALA A 75 37.73 -1.97 14.99
C ALA A 75 36.36 -2.49 15.48
N GLU A 76 35.81 -3.50 14.79
CA GLU A 76 34.58 -4.15 15.14
C GLU A 76 34.82 -5.63 15.45
N PHE A 77 34.21 -6.11 16.53
CA PHE A 77 34.30 -7.50 16.98
C PHE A 77 32.96 -8.23 16.87
N ASP A 78 31.92 -7.59 16.33
CA ASP A 78 30.61 -8.21 16.20
C ASP A 78 30.59 -9.22 15.02
N PRO A 79 30.42 -10.53 15.30
CA PRO A 79 30.38 -11.56 14.28
C PRO A 79 29.22 -11.41 13.27
N LYS A 80 28.22 -10.55 13.54
CA LYS A 80 27.14 -10.24 12.59
C LYS A 80 27.60 -9.34 11.46
N ILE A 81 28.70 -8.61 11.63
CA ILE A 81 29.21 -7.63 10.66
C ILE A 81 30.44 -8.16 9.94
N SER A 82 31.15 -9.12 10.54
CA SER A 82 32.36 -9.71 9.98
C SER A 82 32.32 -11.24 10.00
N VAL A 83 32.93 -11.87 9.02
CA VAL A 83 33.17 -13.31 9.08
C VAL A 83 34.42 -13.53 9.95
N PRO A 84 34.33 -14.26 11.07
CA PRO A 84 35.51 -14.54 11.91
C PRO A 84 36.56 -15.27 11.09
N ARG A 85 37.73 -14.67 10.92
CA ARG A 85 38.93 -15.39 10.45
C ARG A 85 39.58 -16.06 11.65
N GLU A 86 40.11 -17.26 11.47
CA GLU A 86 40.87 -17.95 12.49
C GLU A 86 42.03 -17.05 12.97
N GLY A 87 41.90 -16.54 14.21
CA GLY A 87 42.83 -15.68 14.91
C GLY A 87 42.23 -14.29 15.17
N ASP A 88 41.76 -14.05 16.38
CA ASP A 88 41.23 -12.85 17.06
C ASP A 88 41.63 -11.45 16.53
N GLN A 89 41.53 -11.20 15.24
CA GLN A 89 41.77 -9.87 14.67
C GLN A 89 40.45 -9.16 14.44
N ALA A 90 40.27 -8.02 15.09
CA ALA A 90 39.20 -7.07 14.85
C ALA A 90 39.16 -6.68 13.35
N VAL A 91 38.01 -6.64 12.76
CA VAL A 91 37.82 -6.16 11.39
C VAL A 91 37.63 -4.64 11.45
N MET A 92 38.34 -3.92 10.60
CA MET A 92 38.19 -2.47 10.48
C MET A 92 36.94 -2.19 9.65
N VAL A 93 35.92 -1.58 10.25
CA VAL A 93 34.59 -1.33 9.62
C VAL A 93 34.35 0.16 9.54
N SER A 94 33.83 0.59 8.38
CA SER A 94 33.21 1.90 8.19
C SER A 94 31.97 1.70 7.30
N GLN A 95 30.80 1.98 7.86
CA GLN A 95 29.51 1.83 7.15
C GLN A 95 28.48 2.78 7.73
N PHE A 96 27.48 3.12 6.93
CA PHE A 96 26.31 3.84 7.41
C PHE A 96 25.03 3.31 6.79
N MET A 97 23.92 3.56 7.46
CA MET A 97 22.60 3.15 7.02
C MET A 97 21.71 4.37 6.85
N MET A 98 21.01 4.42 5.74
CA MET A 98 19.98 5.41 5.41
C MET A 98 18.66 4.69 5.20
N GLU A 99 17.64 5.10 5.92
CA GLU A 99 16.32 4.46 5.83
C GLU A 99 15.21 5.48 5.63
N LEU A 100 14.27 5.17 4.75
CA LEU A 100 12.93 5.75 4.78
C LEU A 100 12.03 4.82 5.58
N GLN A 101 11.25 5.40 6.47
CA GLN A 101 10.37 4.65 7.36
C GLN A 101 9.05 5.41 7.60
N GLY A 102 7.99 4.66 7.94
CA GLY A 102 6.78 5.22 8.48
C GLY A 102 6.93 5.45 9.98
N LEU A 103 6.51 6.63 10.47
CA LEU A 103 6.53 6.93 11.91
C LEU A 103 5.17 6.65 12.59
N LYS A 104 4.40 5.70 12.09
CA LYS A 104 3.17 5.29 12.79
C LYS A 104 3.55 4.65 14.12
N ASN A 105 3.30 5.36 15.21
CA ASN A 105 3.42 4.83 16.56
C ASN A 105 2.36 3.74 16.78
N VAL A 106 2.82 2.51 16.72
CA VAL A 106 2.11 1.36 17.26
C VAL A 106 2.95 0.90 18.44
N ASP A 107 2.41 0.99 19.65
CA ASP A 107 3.12 0.55 20.84
C ASP A 107 3.57 -0.90 20.70
N GLY A 108 4.90 -1.12 20.78
CA GLY A 108 5.50 -2.43 20.67
C GLY A 108 5.86 -2.89 19.25
N GLU A 109 5.66 -2.08 18.23
CA GLU A 109 6.09 -2.38 16.86
C GLU A 109 7.19 -1.42 16.39
N GLU A 110 8.18 -1.96 15.65
CA GLU A 110 9.16 -1.12 14.97
C GLU A 110 8.50 -0.38 13.80
N PRO A 111 8.95 0.86 13.49
CA PRO A 111 8.47 1.57 12.31
C PRO A 111 8.68 0.75 11.04
N PRO A 112 7.69 0.69 10.12
CA PRO A 112 7.84 -0.05 8.89
C PRO A 112 8.96 0.58 8.04
N ARG A 113 9.89 -0.25 7.58
CA ARG A 113 10.98 0.15 6.69
C ARG A 113 10.47 0.18 5.24
N ILE A 114 10.52 1.35 4.62
CA ILE A 114 10.09 1.58 3.24
C ILE A 114 11.27 1.41 2.29
N LEU A 115 12.44 1.95 2.68
CA LEU A 115 13.69 1.83 1.93
C LEU A 115 14.84 1.67 2.93
N HIS A 116 15.78 0.79 2.61
CA HIS A 116 17.01 0.59 3.36
C HIS A 116 18.20 0.66 2.39
N PHE A 117 19.13 1.57 2.65
CA PHE A 117 20.35 1.75 1.89
C PHE A 117 21.54 1.76 2.84
N ASN A 118 22.43 0.77 2.72
CA ASN A 118 23.58 0.58 3.60
C ASN A 118 24.90 0.60 2.82
N PRO A 119 25.50 1.78 2.60
CA PRO A 119 26.85 1.89 2.08
C PRO A 119 27.91 1.36 3.06
N ARG A 120 28.74 0.45 2.58
CA ARG A 120 29.82 -0.17 3.33
C ARG A 120 31.15 0.22 2.70
N LEU A 121 31.93 1.05 3.40
CA LEU A 121 33.18 1.62 2.90
C LEU A 121 34.37 0.68 3.17
N LYS A 122 34.41 0.08 4.33
CA LYS A 122 35.43 -0.88 4.76
C LYS A 122 34.82 -2.04 5.52
N GLY A 123 35.42 -3.22 5.38
CA GLY A 123 34.99 -4.49 5.99
C GLY A 123 35.44 -5.68 5.13
N ASP A 124 35.09 -6.90 5.53
CA ASP A 124 35.43 -8.13 4.80
C ASP A 124 34.80 -8.25 3.41
N TRP A 125 33.83 -7.42 3.11
CA TRP A 125 33.10 -7.35 1.85
C TRP A 125 33.69 -6.38 0.81
N SER A 126 34.70 -5.60 1.18
CA SER A 126 35.32 -4.56 0.33
C SER A 126 36.57 -5.08 -0.38
N VAL A 127 36.46 -6.23 -1.10
CA VAL A 127 37.69 -6.90 -1.58
C VAL A 127 38.35 -6.17 -2.75
N ASP A 128 37.63 -5.34 -3.55
CA ASP A 128 38.22 -4.79 -4.78
C ASP A 128 37.93 -3.32 -5.09
N GLY A 129 37.41 -2.52 -4.17
CA GLY A 129 37.13 -1.09 -4.43
C GLY A 129 36.12 -0.80 -5.55
N LEU A 130 35.55 -1.81 -6.15
CA LEU A 130 34.55 -1.77 -7.19
C LEU A 130 33.23 -2.31 -6.63
N VAL A 131 32.23 -1.47 -6.50
CA VAL A 131 30.90 -1.87 -6.09
C VAL A 131 30.08 -2.24 -7.33
N LYS A 132 29.79 -3.52 -7.48
CA LYS A 132 28.76 -3.96 -8.40
C LYS A 132 27.40 -3.66 -7.78
N CYS A 133 26.62 -2.75 -8.36
CA CYS A 133 25.27 -2.38 -7.88
C CYS A 133 24.34 -3.59 -7.68
N GLU A 134 24.64 -4.73 -8.26
CA GLU A 134 23.87 -5.98 -8.11
C GLU A 134 23.93 -6.59 -6.71
N LYS A 135 24.92 -6.26 -5.86
CA LYS A 135 25.04 -6.80 -4.49
C LYS A 135 24.24 -6.04 -3.44
N TRP A 136 23.75 -4.85 -3.75
CA TRP A 136 23.07 -3.98 -2.79
C TRP A 136 21.62 -4.33 -2.48
N ILE A 137 21.02 -5.23 -3.28
CA ILE A 137 19.59 -5.57 -3.20
C ILE A 137 19.35 -6.83 -2.35
N ARG A 138 20.38 -7.46 -1.75
CA ARG A 138 20.28 -8.88 -1.43
C ARG A 138 20.57 -9.32 0.00
N ASP A 139 20.42 -8.55 1.00
CA ASP A 139 20.58 -9.03 2.38
C ASP A 139 19.44 -8.64 3.33
N ASP A 140 18.19 -8.82 2.88
CA ASP A 140 17.08 -9.04 3.80
C ASP A 140 16.07 -9.99 3.16
N ASP A 141 15.58 -10.93 3.95
CA ASP A 141 14.67 -12.04 3.63
C ASP A 141 13.30 -11.64 3.05
N ASP A 142 13.25 -10.62 2.22
CA ASP A 142 12.03 -10.23 1.55
C ASP A 142 12.11 -10.58 0.06
N HIS A 143 11.73 -11.82 -0.23
CA HIS A 143 11.44 -12.31 -1.57
C HIS A 143 10.22 -11.59 -2.14
N SER A 144 10.34 -10.30 -2.47
CA SER A 144 9.29 -9.64 -3.23
C SER A 144 9.31 -10.18 -4.67
N GLU A 145 8.27 -10.87 -5.05
CA GLU A 145 8.10 -11.47 -6.39
C GLU A 145 8.13 -10.45 -7.53
N GLU A 146 7.92 -9.17 -7.25
CA GLU A 146 7.98 -8.09 -8.25
C GLU A 146 9.34 -7.94 -8.90
N SER A 147 10.43 -8.19 -8.18
CA SER A 147 11.77 -8.14 -8.79
C SER A 147 12.00 -9.27 -9.80
N LYS A 148 11.34 -10.42 -9.62
CA LYS A 148 11.40 -11.56 -10.54
C LYS A 148 10.51 -11.35 -11.76
N THR A 149 9.36 -10.70 -11.60
CA THR A 149 8.43 -10.43 -12.70
C THR A 149 8.97 -9.36 -13.64
N ALA A 150 9.55 -8.30 -13.12
CA ALA A 150 10.22 -7.29 -13.93
C ALA A 150 11.47 -7.88 -14.65
N TRP A 151 12.23 -8.76 -14.00
CA TRP A 151 13.33 -9.48 -14.60
C TRP A 151 12.88 -10.41 -15.74
N TRP A 152 11.75 -11.12 -15.54
CA TRP A 152 11.20 -12.04 -16.55
C TRP A 152 10.64 -11.29 -17.77
N LEU A 153 9.91 -10.16 -17.54
CA LEU A 153 9.42 -9.28 -18.60
C LEU A 153 10.57 -8.70 -19.44
N ASN A 154 11.63 -8.23 -18.79
CA ASN A 154 12.82 -7.71 -19.47
C ASN A 154 13.55 -8.79 -20.29
N ARG A 155 13.53 -10.05 -19.84
CA ARG A 155 14.09 -11.19 -20.58
C ARG A 155 13.23 -11.54 -21.80
N LEU A 156 11.91 -11.45 -21.69
CA LEU A 156 10.97 -11.76 -22.79
C LEU A 156 11.03 -10.70 -23.91
N ILE A 157 11.30 -9.44 -23.55
CA ILE A 157 11.38 -8.31 -24.50
C ILE A 157 12.78 -8.19 -25.14
N GLY A 158 13.71 -9.09 -24.82
CA GLY A 158 15.06 -9.11 -25.43
C GLY A 158 15.94 -7.93 -25.00
N ARG A 159 15.57 -7.18 -23.97
CA ARG A 159 16.36 -6.06 -23.42
C ARG A 159 17.32 -6.52 -22.32
N THR A 160 18.06 -7.57 -22.54
CA THR A 160 19.14 -8.02 -21.65
C THR A 160 20.50 -7.62 -22.19
N LYS A 161 20.81 -6.34 -22.16
CA LYS A 161 22.18 -5.90 -21.90
C LYS A 161 22.14 -5.09 -20.62
N LYS A 162 22.32 -5.75 -19.47
CA LYS A 162 22.80 -5.07 -18.27
C LYS A 162 24.17 -4.52 -18.63
N VAL A 163 24.24 -3.25 -18.91
CA VAL A 163 25.49 -2.52 -18.92
C VAL A 163 25.85 -2.40 -17.44
N SER A 164 26.69 -3.30 -16.92
CA SER A 164 27.34 -3.06 -15.63
C SER A 164 28.32 -1.91 -15.89
N ILE A 165 27.95 -0.73 -15.50
CA ILE A 165 28.86 0.40 -15.49
C ILE A 165 29.64 0.23 -14.19
N ASP A 166 30.91 -0.17 -14.31
CA ASP A 166 31.85 -0.21 -13.20
C ASP A 166 32.19 1.24 -12.79
N TRP A 167 31.40 1.78 -11.84
CA TRP A 167 31.69 3.07 -11.26
C TRP A 167 32.64 2.91 -10.06
N PRO A 168 33.61 3.82 -9.87
CA PRO A 168 34.36 3.85 -8.62
C PRO A 168 33.41 4.07 -7.45
N TYR A 169 33.67 3.41 -6.34
CA TYR A 169 32.84 3.52 -5.15
C TYR A 169 32.69 5.00 -4.73
N PRO A 170 31.45 5.50 -4.57
CA PRO A 170 31.21 6.94 -4.45
C PRO A 170 31.58 7.50 -3.07
N PHE A 171 31.83 6.65 -2.08
CA PHE A 171 32.11 7.07 -0.71
C PHE A 171 33.56 6.78 -0.35
N SER A 172 34.18 7.70 0.40
CA SER A 172 35.52 7.54 0.98
C SER A 172 35.53 8.09 2.38
N GLU A 173 36.33 7.46 3.27
CA GLU A 173 36.51 7.94 4.63
C GLU A 173 36.94 9.40 4.64
N GLU A 174 36.41 10.18 5.57
CA GLU A 174 36.69 11.62 5.79
C GLU A 174 36.41 12.55 4.60
N LYS A 175 35.95 12.03 3.49
CA LYS A 175 35.61 12.83 2.32
C LYS A 175 34.15 13.27 2.33
N LEU A 176 33.92 14.56 2.21
CA LEU A 176 32.56 15.12 2.08
C LEU A 176 31.89 14.60 0.81
N PHE A 177 30.63 14.22 0.92
CA PHE A 177 29.78 13.86 -0.21
C PHE A 177 28.39 14.52 -0.10
N VAL A 178 27.72 14.64 -1.24
CA VAL A 178 26.34 15.07 -1.32
C VAL A 178 25.51 13.93 -1.91
N LEU A 179 24.65 13.33 -1.08
CA LEU A 179 23.71 12.28 -1.53
C LEU A 179 22.33 12.87 -1.68
N THR A 180 21.68 12.59 -2.80
CA THR A 180 20.29 12.97 -3.03
C THR A 180 19.46 11.71 -3.28
N LEU A 181 18.45 11.49 -2.44
CA LEU A 181 17.39 10.50 -2.61
C LEU A 181 16.18 11.22 -3.19
N SER A 182 15.72 10.82 -4.37
CA SER A 182 14.57 11.41 -5.04
C SER A 182 13.48 10.40 -5.35
N ALA A 183 12.22 10.80 -5.18
CA ALA A 183 11.04 10.01 -5.54
C ALA A 183 10.71 10.21 -7.02
N GLY A 184 11.00 9.21 -7.85
CA GLY A 184 10.73 9.17 -9.28
C GLY A 184 9.38 8.51 -9.63
N LEU A 185 9.14 8.26 -10.91
CA LEU A 185 7.89 7.63 -11.38
C LEU A 185 7.82 6.14 -11.01
N GLU A 186 8.93 5.43 -11.06
CA GLU A 186 8.98 3.97 -10.88
C GLU A 186 9.65 3.55 -9.57
N GLY A 187 10.20 4.49 -8.80
CA GLY A 187 10.92 4.20 -7.58
C GLY A 187 11.78 5.35 -7.09
N TYR A 188 12.56 5.06 -6.07
CA TYR A 188 13.52 5.99 -5.51
C TYR A 188 14.84 5.93 -6.27
N HIS A 189 15.44 7.09 -6.50
CA HIS A 189 16.74 7.23 -7.15
C HIS A 189 17.75 7.82 -6.17
N VAL A 190 18.91 7.18 -6.06
CA VAL A 190 20.04 7.65 -5.24
C VAL A 190 21.11 8.21 -6.16
N ASN A 191 21.44 9.47 -5.95
CA ASN A 191 22.55 10.15 -6.62
C ASN A 191 23.59 10.56 -5.56
N VAL A 192 24.87 10.47 -5.91
CA VAL A 192 25.98 10.94 -5.06
C VAL A 192 26.86 11.83 -5.90
N ASP A 193 27.12 13.04 -5.41
CA ASP A 193 27.89 14.10 -6.12
C ASP A 193 27.40 14.33 -7.55
N GLY A 194 26.06 14.33 -7.72
CA GLY A 194 25.40 14.53 -9.01
C GLY A 194 25.37 13.30 -9.93
N ARG A 195 25.94 12.17 -9.53
CA ARG A 195 25.95 10.93 -10.31
C ARG A 195 24.90 9.94 -9.79
N HIS A 196 24.14 9.35 -10.70
CA HIS A 196 23.21 8.28 -10.36
C HIS A 196 23.97 7.02 -9.93
N ILE A 197 23.65 6.50 -8.74
CA ILE A 197 24.29 5.32 -8.16
C ILE A 197 23.39 4.10 -8.26
N THR A 198 22.14 4.24 -7.84
CA THR A 198 21.16 3.13 -7.81
C THR A 198 19.73 3.63 -7.79
N SER A 199 18.81 2.73 -8.11
CA SER A 199 17.37 2.96 -8.01
C SER A 199 16.73 1.80 -7.26
N PHE A 200 15.72 2.11 -6.47
CA PHE A 200 14.92 1.16 -5.72
C PHE A 200 13.48 1.25 -6.22
N PRO A 201 12.88 0.16 -6.74
CA PRO A 201 11.46 0.17 -7.07
C PRO A 201 10.62 0.44 -5.81
N TYR A 202 9.45 1.02 -5.98
CA TYR A 202 8.53 1.19 -4.87
C TYR A 202 8.12 -0.16 -4.30
N ARG A 203 8.11 -0.24 -2.97
CA ARG A 203 7.75 -1.46 -2.25
C ARG A 203 6.23 -1.61 -2.26
N THR A 204 5.75 -2.81 -2.59
CA THR A 204 4.31 -3.12 -2.58
C THR A 204 3.72 -2.89 -1.18
N GLY A 205 2.56 -2.25 -1.14
CA GLY A 205 1.85 -1.95 0.11
C GLY A 205 2.28 -0.66 0.80
N PHE A 206 3.20 0.12 0.21
CA PHE A 206 3.55 1.45 0.66
C PHE A 206 3.32 2.48 -0.44
N VAL A 207 2.83 3.64 -0.04
CA VAL A 207 2.72 4.83 -0.89
C VAL A 207 3.72 5.88 -0.43
N LEU A 208 4.02 6.86 -1.29
CA LEU A 208 5.01 7.91 -0.98
C LEU A 208 4.67 8.68 0.30
N GLU A 209 3.39 8.85 0.56
CA GLU A 209 2.86 9.55 1.74
C GLU A 209 3.11 8.79 3.05
N ASP A 210 3.38 7.49 3.00
CA ASP A 210 3.76 6.70 4.18
C ASP A 210 5.20 6.96 4.63
N ALA A 211 6.04 7.54 3.78
CA ALA A 211 7.44 7.86 4.07
C ALA A 211 7.54 9.12 4.96
N THR A 212 7.17 8.98 6.22
CA THR A 212 7.08 10.09 7.20
C THR A 212 8.33 10.27 8.05
N GLY A 213 9.33 9.40 7.88
CA GLY A 213 10.60 9.47 8.57
C GLY A 213 11.79 9.13 7.68
N PHE A 214 12.90 9.88 7.86
CA PHE A 214 14.19 9.58 7.26
C PHE A 214 15.22 9.47 8.37
N SER A 215 15.86 8.31 8.51
CA SER A 215 16.83 8.04 9.56
C SER A 215 18.21 7.73 9.00
N LEU A 216 19.25 8.08 9.78
CA LEU A 216 20.64 7.81 9.49
C LEU A 216 21.32 7.20 10.70
N ASN A 217 21.99 6.07 10.50
CA ASN A 217 22.74 5.37 11.53
C ASN A 217 24.14 5.00 11.03
N GLY A 218 25.06 4.67 11.95
CA GLY A 218 26.42 4.23 11.64
C GLY A 218 27.44 5.37 11.57
N ASP A 219 28.52 5.14 10.81
CA ASP A 219 29.75 5.92 10.81
C ASP A 219 29.66 7.15 9.91
N LEU A 220 28.85 8.14 10.32
CA LEU A 220 28.55 9.30 9.51
C LEU A 220 28.51 10.59 10.33
N ASP A 221 29.32 11.57 9.93
CA ASP A 221 29.25 12.96 10.38
C ASP A 221 28.34 13.74 9.44
N VAL A 222 27.13 14.03 9.90
CA VAL A 222 26.13 14.77 9.13
C VAL A 222 26.38 16.26 9.29
N GLN A 223 26.53 16.97 8.17
CA GLN A 223 26.66 18.43 8.12
C GLN A 223 25.31 19.12 7.99
N SER A 224 24.49 18.64 7.07
CA SER A 224 23.14 19.16 6.85
C SER A 224 22.26 18.17 6.11
N ILE A 225 20.94 18.29 6.30
CA ILE A 225 19.91 17.54 5.58
C ILE A 225 18.87 18.52 5.10
N PHE A 226 18.47 18.37 3.82
CA PHE A 226 17.41 19.14 3.19
C PHE A 226 16.38 18.19 2.60
N ALA A 227 15.12 18.34 2.96
CA ALA A 227 14.01 17.70 2.27
C ALA A 227 13.22 18.78 1.53
N LEU A 228 13.05 18.63 0.22
CA LEU A 228 12.51 19.64 -0.67
C LEU A 228 11.41 19.07 -1.57
N SER A 229 10.58 19.95 -2.12
CA SER A 229 9.43 19.57 -2.95
C SER A 229 8.48 18.60 -2.22
N LEU A 230 8.31 18.81 -0.92
CA LEU A 230 7.41 18.02 -0.09
C LEU A 230 5.95 18.41 -0.37
N PRO A 231 5.00 17.48 -0.15
CA PRO A 231 3.58 17.78 -0.31
C PRO A 231 3.15 18.86 0.69
N THR A 232 2.37 19.82 0.22
CA THR A 232 1.83 20.92 1.05
C THR A 232 0.58 20.52 1.82
N SER A 233 0.05 19.31 1.57
CA SER A 233 -1.06 18.72 2.29
C SER A 233 -0.94 17.20 2.28
N HIS A 234 -1.17 16.55 3.42
CA HIS A 234 -1.21 15.09 3.50
C HIS A 234 -2.53 14.58 2.92
N PRO A 235 -2.55 13.48 2.14
CA PRO A 235 -3.79 12.90 1.59
C PRO A 235 -4.85 12.60 2.65
N SER A 236 -4.41 12.14 3.82
CA SER A 236 -5.29 11.87 4.96
C SER A 236 -5.83 13.14 5.63
N PHE A 237 -5.17 14.28 5.49
CA PHE A 237 -5.60 15.53 6.14
C PHE A 237 -6.79 16.19 5.46
N ALA A 238 -6.87 16.14 4.14
CA ALA A 238 -8.01 16.72 3.44
C ALA A 238 -9.35 16.14 3.97
N PRO A 239 -9.52 14.82 4.14
CA PRO A 239 -10.67 14.25 4.84
C PRO A 239 -10.71 14.57 6.34
N GLN A 240 -9.58 14.56 7.05
CA GLN A 240 -9.53 14.81 8.50
C GLN A 240 -9.86 16.25 8.88
N ARG A 241 -9.45 17.25 8.12
CA ARG A 241 -9.86 18.65 8.28
C ARG A 241 -11.38 18.85 8.14
N HIS A 242 -12.05 17.91 7.52
CA HIS A 242 -13.48 17.88 7.35
C HIS A 242 -14.14 16.78 8.18
N LEU A 243 -13.53 16.40 9.29
CA LEU A 243 -14.09 15.52 10.32
C LEU A 243 -15.33 16.13 11.01
N GLU A 244 -15.70 17.35 10.66
CA GLU A 244 -17.06 17.78 10.92
C GLU A 244 -18.01 16.76 10.30
N MET A 245 -18.63 15.98 11.16
CA MET A 245 -19.68 15.04 10.83
C MET A 245 -20.81 15.81 10.16
N ASN A 246 -20.74 15.98 8.85
CA ASN A 246 -21.71 16.74 8.09
C ASN A 246 -22.83 15.80 7.65
N SER A 247 -24.05 16.10 8.04
CA SER A 247 -25.25 15.33 7.70
C SER A 247 -25.44 15.08 6.20
N ARG A 248 -24.87 15.92 5.35
CA ARG A 248 -24.89 15.71 3.89
C ARG A 248 -24.20 14.41 3.42
N TRP A 249 -23.36 13.81 4.26
CA TRP A 249 -22.69 12.52 3.97
C TRP A 249 -23.32 11.33 4.68
N GLN A 250 -24.42 11.54 5.41
CA GLN A 250 -25.19 10.43 5.95
C GLN A 250 -25.83 9.63 4.81
N ALA A 251 -25.81 8.30 4.91
CA ALA A 251 -26.43 7.47 3.90
C ALA A 251 -27.95 7.62 3.96
N PRO A 252 -28.62 7.65 2.81
CA PRO A 252 -30.07 7.49 2.80
C PRO A 252 -30.46 6.09 3.27
N PRO A 253 -31.66 5.90 3.84
CA PRO A 253 -32.20 4.58 4.11
C PRO A 253 -32.26 3.75 2.82
N LEU A 254 -32.31 2.43 2.96
CA LEU A 254 -32.50 1.56 1.81
C LEU A 254 -33.85 1.87 1.14
N PRO A 255 -33.90 1.92 -0.20
CA PRO A 255 -35.18 2.13 -0.89
C PRO A 255 -36.09 0.91 -0.74
N ASP A 256 -37.41 1.14 -0.71
CA ASP A 256 -38.41 0.06 -0.62
C ASP A 256 -38.49 -0.78 -1.90
N ASN A 257 -38.08 -0.22 -3.05
CA ASN A 257 -38.06 -0.92 -4.33
C ASN A 257 -36.72 -1.62 -4.60
N PRO A 258 -36.71 -2.69 -5.40
CA PRO A 258 -35.47 -3.35 -5.80
C PRO A 258 -34.45 -2.39 -6.41
N VAL A 259 -33.20 -2.54 -5.99
CA VAL A 259 -32.09 -1.71 -6.44
C VAL A 259 -31.52 -2.25 -7.76
N GLU A 260 -31.23 -1.39 -8.71
CA GLU A 260 -30.57 -1.81 -9.96
C GLU A 260 -29.13 -2.27 -9.71
N LEU A 261 -28.36 -1.48 -8.93
CA LEU A 261 -26.97 -1.76 -8.62
C LEU A 261 -26.69 -1.53 -7.12
N PHE A 262 -26.24 -2.57 -6.44
CA PHE A 262 -25.65 -2.47 -5.12
C PHE A 262 -24.13 -2.49 -5.23
N ILE A 263 -23.45 -1.55 -4.55
CA ILE A 263 -21.98 -1.46 -4.52
C ILE A 263 -21.51 -1.76 -3.10
N GLY A 264 -20.89 -2.92 -2.90
CA GLY A 264 -20.22 -3.29 -1.67
C GLY A 264 -18.76 -2.89 -1.72
N ILE A 265 -18.34 -2.05 -0.77
CA ILE A 265 -17.00 -1.48 -0.70
C ILE A 265 -16.23 -2.16 0.42
N LEU A 266 -15.18 -2.90 0.09
CA LEU A 266 -14.29 -3.47 1.09
C LEU A 266 -13.48 -2.37 1.75
N SER A 267 -13.45 -2.36 3.09
CA SER A 267 -12.67 -1.40 3.86
C SER A 267 -12.11 -2.03 5.13
N ALA A 268 -11.19 -1.35 5.80
CA ALA A 268 -10.62 -1.74 7.08
C ALA A 268 -10.98 -0.75 8.18
N GLY A 269 -10.93 -1.19 9.45
CA GLY A 269 -11.35 -0.37 10.58
C GLY A 269 -10.59 0.95 10.68
N ASN A 270 -9.32 0.97 10.31
CA ASN A 270 -8.43 2.14 10.33
C ASN A 270 -8.44 2.98 9.03
N HIS A 271 -9.27 2.66 8.04
CA HIS A 271 -9.34 3.34 6.73
C HIS A 271 -10.39 4.47 6.73
N PHE A 272 -10.45 5.28 7.79
CA PHE A 272 -11.41 6.39 7.87
C PHE A 272 -11.22 7.41 6.73
N ALA A 273 -9.97 7.74 6.40
CA ALA A 273 -9.63 8.72 5.38
C ALA A 273 -10.10 8.28 3.98
N GLU A 274 -9.90 7.01 3.65
CA GLU A 274 -10.31 6.37 2.40
C GLU A 274 -11.84 6.39 2.29
N ARG A 275 -12.55 5.95 3.33
CA ARG A 275 -14.02 6.01 3.37
C ARG A 275 -14.56 7.43 3.22
N MET A 276 -13.92 8.42 3.87
CA MET A 276 -14.30 9.83 3.72
C MET A 276 -14.07 10.35 2.30
N ALA A 277 -12.98 9.94 1.64
CA ALA A 277 -12.72 10.29 0.25
C ALA A 277 -13.80 9.73 -0.68
N VAL A 278 -14.18 8.47 -0.49
CA VAL A 278 -15.28 7.82 -1.24
C VAL A 278 -16.61 8.57 -1.02
N ARG A 279 -16.96 8.90 0.23
CA ARG A 279 -18.19 9.66 0.56
C ARG A 279 -18.21 11.05 -0.07
N LYS A 280 -17.05 11.71 -0.12
CA LYS A 280 -16.89 13.06 -0.68
C LYS A 280 -16.73 13.07 -2.21
N SER A 281 -16.52 11.92 -2.82
CA SER A 281 -16.34 11.78 -4.26
C SER A 281 -17.50 11.00 -4.89
N TRP A 282 -17.19 9.91 -5.54
CA TRP A 282 -18.11 9.18 -6.40
C TRP A 282 -19.36 8.61 -5.70
N MET A 283 -19.30 8.32 -4.40
CA MET A 283 -20.47 7.88 -3.64
C MET A 283 -21.60 8.93 -3.62
N GLN A 284 -21.31 10.21 -3.87
CA GLN A 284 -22.35 11.23 -4.05
C GLN A 284 -23.23 10.97 -5.28
N SER A 285 -22.71 10.27 -6.30
CA SER A 285 -23.50 9.88 -7.47
C SER A 285 -24.60 8.87 -7.12
N THR A 286 -24.39 8.01 -6.14
CA THR A 286 -25.39 7.02 -5.73
C THR A 286 -26.59 7.66 -5.07
N ARG A 287 -26.42 8.82 -4.43
CA ARG A 287 -27.52 9.58 -3.82
C ARG A 287 -28.43 10.27 -4.81
N LYS A 288 -27.91 10.58 -6.00
CA LYS A 288 -28.67 11.18 -7.09
C LYS A 288 -29.51 10.13 -7.84
N SER A 289 -29.15 8.86 -7.71
CA SER A 289 -29.81 7.72 -8.37
C SER A 289 -30.58 6.93 -7.32
N GLN A 290 -31.89 6.96 -7.37
CA GLN A 290 -32.77 6.22 -6.43
C GLN A 290 -32.62 4.69 -6.50
N ASN A 291 -31.96 4.18 -7.54
CA ASN A 291 -31.79 2.76 -7.82
C ASN A 291 -30.35 2.26 -7.62
N VAL A 292 -29.46 3.06 -6.99
CA VAL A 292 -28.09 2.65 -6.68
C VAL A 292 -27.82 2.84 -5.19
N VAL A 293 -27.30 1.81 -4.54
CA VAL A 293 -26.93 1.83 -3.12
C VAL A 293 -25.47 1.43 -2.97
N ALA A 294 -24.72 2.15 -2.13
CA ALA A 294 -23.35 1.78 -1.76
C ALA A 294 -23.20 1.67 -0.24
N ARG A 295 -22.45 0.66 0.23
CA ARG A 295 -22.16 0.43 1.66
C ARG A 295 -20.73 -0.09 1.81
N PHE A 296 -20.07 0.33 2.90
CA PHE A 296 -18.77 -0.19 3.30
C PHE A 296 -18.94 -1.47 4.12
N PHE A 297 -18.06 -2.45 3.89
CA PHE A 297 -17.99 -3.69 4.65
C PHE A 297 -16.67 -3.73 5.41
N VAL A 298 -16.76 -3.68 6.74
CA VAL A 298 -15.62 -3.54 7.62
C VAL A 298 -15.66 -4.65 8.69
N ALA A 299 -14.57 -5.39 8.84
CA ALA A 299 -14.42 -6.37 9.91
C ALA A 299 -13.87 -5.73 11.19
N MET A 300 -13.98 -6.45 12.31
CA MET A 300 -13.53 -5.97 13.61
C MET A 300 -12.00 -5.92 13.68
N HIS A 301 -11.47 -4.82 14.20
CA HIS A 301 -10.04 -4.66 14.44
C HIS A 301 -9.63 -5.27 15.79
N ALA A 302 -8.37 -5.71 15.92
CA ALA A 302 -7.83 -6.26 17.17
C ALA A 302 -7.85 -5.25 18.33
N ARG A 303 -7.71 -3.95 18.03
CA ARG A 303 -7.74 -2.88 19.01
C ARG A 303 -9.17 -2.42 19.25
N LYS A 304 -9.56 -2.37 20.54
CA LYS A 304 -10.91 -1.94 20.95
C LYS A 304 -11.20 -0.49 20.58
N GLU A 305 -10.20 0.39 20.66
CA GLU A 305 -10.31 1.82 20.36
C GLU A 305 -10.73 2.04 18.90
N VAL A 306 -10.11 1.30 17.96
CA VAL A 306 -10.46 1.35 16.53
C VAL A 306 -11.92 0.92 16.32
N ASN A 307 -12.35 -0.12 17.02
CA ASN A 307 -13.73 -0.59 16.92
C ASN A 307 -14.74 0.41 17.50
N LEU A 308 -14.38 1.11 18.58
CA LEU A 308 -15.25 2.15 19.15
C LEU A 308 -15.39 3.34 18.19
N GLU A 309 -14.33 3.78 17.55
CA GLU A 309 -14.39 4.85 16.54
C GLU A 309 -15.16 4.38 15.30
N LEU A 310 -14.96 3.14 14.85
CA LEU A 310 -15.72 2.54 13.76
C LEU A 310 -17.23 2.49 14.05
N MET A 311 -17.62 2.14 15.27
CA MET A 311 -19.04 2.12 15.70
C MET A 311 -19.65 3.52 15.67
N LYS A 312 -18.95 4.55 16.17
CA LYS A 312 -19.39 5.94 16.10
C LYS A 312 -19.54 6.42 14.65
N GLU A 313 -18.60 6.06 13.80
CA GLU A 313 -18.64 6.36 12.37
C GLU A 313 -19.85 5.69 11.71
N ALA A 314 -20.08 4.40 11.99
CA ALA A 314 -21.19 3.62 11.46
C ALA A 314 -22.55 4.19 11.90
N GLU A 315 -22.68 4.56 13.17
CA GLU A 315 -23.88 5.18 13.72
C GLU A 315 -24.19 6.53 13.05
N PHE A 316 -23.15 7.35 12.86
CA PHE A 316 -23.34 8.68 12.28
C PHE A 316 -23.67 8.62 10.78
N PHE A 317 -22.86 7.89 9.97
CA PHE A 317 -23.03 7.92 8.53
C PHE A 317 -24.08 6.94 8.00
N GLY A 318 -24.35 5.85 8.71
CA GLY A 318 -25.36 4.85 8.34
C GLY A 318 -25.01 4.04 7.10
N ASP A 319 -23.74 4.03 6.68
CA ASP A 319 -23.29 3.40 5.44
C ASP A 319 -22.27 2.26 5.64
N ILE A 320 -21.98 1.91 6.89
CA ILE A 320 -21.04 0.85 7.26
C ILE A 320 -21.79 -0.39 7.74
N ILE A 321 -21.45 -1.52 7.17
CA ILE A 321 -21.84 -2.86 7.61
C ILE A 321 -20.65 -3.46 8.35
N ILE A 322 -20.77 -3.63 9.65
CA ILE A 322 -19.74 -4.28 10.48
C ILE A 322 -19.96 -5.78 10.41
N VAL A 323 -18.98 -6.49 9.85
CA VAL A 323 -19.03 -7.97 9.77
C VAL A 323 -18.41 -8.61 11.01
N PRO A 324 -18.99 -9.71 11.53
CA PRO A 324 -18.69 -10.22 12.87
C PRO A 324 -17.46 -11.15 12.92
N PHE A 325 -16.35 -10.75 12.32
CA PHE A 325 -15.07 -11.46 12.42
C PHE A 325 -13.89 -10.48 12.50
N MET A 326 -12.73 -11.00 12.90
CA MET A 326 -11.50 -10.22 13.01
C MET A 326 -10.94 -9.93 11.63
N ASP A 327 -10.53 -8.67 11.41
CA ASP A 327 -9.97 -8.25 10.13
C ASP A 327 -8.63 -8.91 9.87
N SER A 328 -8.54 -9.57 8.72
CA SER A 328 -7.34 -10.21 8.23
C SER A 328 -7.40 -10.26 6.70
N TYR A 329 -6.26 -10.09 6.07
CA TYR A 329 -6.16 -10.19 4.62
C TYR A 329 -6.62 -11.56 4.09
N ASP A 330 -6.34 -12.63 4.84
CA ASP A 330 -6.76 -14.00 4.47
C ASP A 330 -8.28 -14.22 4.58
N LEU A 331 -8.99 -13.30 5.24
CA LEU A 331 -10.44 -13.36 5.45
C LEU A 331 -11.23 -12.37 4.57
N VAL A 332 -10.58 -11.70 3.63
CA VAL A 332 -11.23 -10.75 2.70
C VAL A 332 -12.39 -11.42 1.94
N VAL A 333 -12.23 -12.69 1.59
CA VAL A 333 -13.26 -13.50 0.95
C VAL A 333 -14.58 -13.55 1.73
N LEU A 334 -14.55 -13.49 3.06
CA LEU A 334 -15.74 -13.45 3.91
C LEU A 334 -16.47 -12.10 3.83
N LYS A 335 -15.75 -11.00 3.64
CA LYS A 335 -16.38 -9.69 3.38
C LYS A 335 -17.13 -9.72 2.06
N THR A 336 -16.58 -10.35 1.03
CA THR A 336 -17.24 -10.52 -0.28
C THR A 336 -18.49 -11.38 -0.18
N LEU A 337 -18.47 -12.45 0.61
CA LEU A 337 -19.68 -13.23 0.92
C LEU A 337 -20.74 -12.35 1.59
N SER A 338 -20.37 -11.51 2.55
CA SER A 338 -21.27 -10.57 3.20
C SER A 338 -21.83 -9.53 2.22
N ILE A 339 -21.06 -9.11 1.22
CA ILE A 339 -21.54 -8.24 0.13
C ILE A 339 -22.60 -8.98 -0.69
N CYS A 340 -22.38 -10.23 -1.05
CA CYS A 340 -23.36 -11.04 -1.77
C CYS A 340 -24.66 -11.22 -0.97
N GLU A 341 -24.56 -11.58 0.30
CA GLU A 341 -25.69 -11.71 1.21
C GLU A 341 -26.51 -10.42 1.30
N TYR A 342 -25.85 -9.31 1.63
CA TYR A 342 -26.51 -8.02 1.79
C TYR A 342 -27.13 -7.52 0.49
N GLY A 343 -26.45 -7.67 -0.62
CA GLY A 343 -26.96 -7.31 -1.95
C GLY A 343 -28.23 -8.05 -2.33
N VAL A 344 -28.32 -9.34 -1.98
CA VAL A 344 -29.49 -10.19 -2.27
C VAL A 344 -30.63 -9.96 -1.29
N HIS A 345 -30.33 -9.99 0.02
CA HIS A 345 -31.39 -10.04 1.05
C HIS A 345 -31.79 -8.66 1.56
N ALA A 346 -30.83 -7.74 1.77
CA ALA A 346 -31.14 -6.42 2.30
C ALA A 346 -31.45 -5.40 1.19
N ALA A 347 -30.60 -5.32 0.17
CA ALA A 347 -30.77 -4.35 -0.91
C ALA A 347 -31.70 -4.85 -2.02
N SER A 348 -31.99 -6.14 -2.10
CA SER A 348 -32.77 -6.76 -3.20
C SER A 348 -32.27 -6.32 -4.58
N ALA A 349 -30.96 -6.28 -4.76
CA ALA A 349 -30.32 -5.71 -5.92
C ALA A 349 -30.36 -6.65 -7.13
N LYS A 350 -30.51 -6.08 -8.34
CA LYS A 350 -30.41 -6.84 -9.59
C LYS A 350 -28.98 -7.19 -9.93
N TYR A 351 -28.04 -6.25 -9.72
CA TYR A 351 -26.62 -6.43 -9.88
C TYR A 351 -25.88 -6.04 -8.60
N ILE A 352 -24.78 -6.72 -8.34
CA ILE A 352 -23.94 -6.50 -7.16
C ILE A 352 -22.52 -6.25 -7.65
N MET A 353 -21.99 -5.09 -7.31
CA MET A 353 -20.60 -4.71 -7.56
C MET A 353 -19.80 -4.81 -6.27
N LYS A 354 -18.62 -5.42 -6.34
CA LYS A 354 -17.62 -5.34 -5.30
C LYS A 354 -16.53 -4.38 -5.75
N CYS A 355 -16.05 -3.53 -4.87
CA CYS A 355 -14.84 -2.74 -5.08
C CYS A 355 -14.08 -2.51 -3.77
N ASP A 356 -12.86 -1.97 -3.85
CA ASP A 356 -12.04 -1.62 -2.71
C ASP A 356 -12.22 -0.12 -2.36
N ASP A 357 -11.83 0.30 -1.14
CA ASP A 357 -12.00 1.68 -0.67
C ASP A 357 -10.99 2.67 -1.26
N ASP A 358 -9.97 2.18 -1.95
CA ASP A 358 -9.04 2.93 -2.77
C ASP A 358 -9.37 2.89 -4.29
N THR A 359 -10.57 2.41 -4.63
CA THR A 359 -11.08 2.36 -6.00
C THR A 359 -12.07 3.48 -6.28
N PHE A 360 -11.77 4.31 -7.28
CA PHE A 360 -12.73 5.30 -7.80
C PHE A 360 -13.68 4.61 -8.77
N VAL A 361 -14.99 4.74 -8.55
CA VAL A 361 -16.04 4.15 -9.40
C VAL A 361 -16.78 5.22 -10.18
N ARG A 362 -16.84 5.07 -11.50
CA ARG A 362 -17.67 5.91 -12.39
C ARG A 362 -19.06 5.33 -12.52
N VAL A 363 -19.90 5.61 -11.54
CA VAL A 363 -21.24 5.00 -11.36
C VAL A 363 -22.11 5.14 -12.62
N ASP A 364 -22.08 6.29 -13.29
CA ASP A 364 -22.85 6.54 -14.51
C ASP A 364 -22.42 5.63 -15.68
N ALA A 365 -21.12 5.38 -15.81
CA ALA A 365 -20.59 4.52 -16.87
C ALA A 365 -20.88 3.05 -16.57
N VAL A 366 -20.70 2.62 -15.32
CA VAL A 366 -21.04 1.27 -14.86
C VAL A 366 -22.54 0.97 -15.09
N LEU A 367 -23.42 1.93 -14.77
CA LEU A 367 -24.86 1.76 -15.02
C LEU A 367 -25.19 1.67 -16.50
N ARG A 368 -24.48 2.33 -17.40
CA ARG A 368 -24.66 2.17 -18.84
C ARG A 368 -24.27 0.77 -19.29
N GLU A 369 -23.11 0.30 -18.83
CA GLU A 369 -22.57 -1.02 -19.19
C GLU A 369 -23.55 -2.15 -18.83
N ILE A 370 -24.06 -2.16 -17.60
CA ILE A 370 -24.98 -3.22 -17.15
C ILE A 370 -26.36 -3.16 -17.82
N LYS A 371 -26.76 -2.00 -18.37
CA LYS A 371 -28.03 -1.87 -19.13
C LYS A 371 -27.97 -2.47 -20.51
N GLU A 372 -26.80 -2.60 -21.10
CA GLU A 372 -26.61 -3.26 -22.40
C GLU A 372 -26.84 -4.78 -22.32
N VAL A 373 -26.86 -5.33 -21.10
CA VAL A 373 -27.04 -6.77 -20.87
C VAL A 373 -28.50 -7.17 -21.03
N PRO A 374 -28.82 -8.22 -21.81
CA PRO A 374 -30.17 -8.71 -21.96
C PRO A 374 -30.80 -9.09 -20.61
N ASN A 375 -32.08 -8.77 -20.43
CA ASN A 375 -32.80 -9.08 -19.21
C ASN A 375 -32.82 -10.60 -18.95
N GLY A 376 -32.50 -10.99 -17.70
CA GLY A 376 -32.54 -12.37 -17.28
C GLY A 376 -31.26 -13.17 -17.59
N GLN A 377 -30.25 -12.55 -18.20
CA GLN A 377 -28.95 -13.15 -18.41
C GLN A 377 -28.10 -13.04 -17.12
N SER A 378 -27.50 -14.16 -16.71
CA SER A 378 -26.50 -14.17 -15.64
C SER A 378 -25.22 -13.52 -16.14
N LEU A 379 -24.64 -12.62 -15.33
CA LEU A 379 -23.57 -11.71 -15.76
C LEU A 379 -22.41 -11.71 -14.80
N TYR A 380 -21.20 -11.73 -15.34
CA TYR A 380 -19.95 -11.45 -14.63
C TYR A 380 -19.09 -10.49 -15.45
N VAL A 381 -18.91 -9.27 -14.95
CA VAL A 381 -18.22 -8.17 -15.65
C VAL A 381 -17.02 -7.70 -14.84
N GLY A 382 -15.91 -7.45 -15.50
CA GLY A 382 -14.69 -6.89 -14.88
C GLY A 382 -13.48 -7.04 -15.79
N ASN A 383 -12.32 -6.77 -15.25
CA ASN A 383 -11.07 -7.07 -15.94
C ASN A 383 -10.73 -8.56 -15.71
N ILE A 384 -11.19 -9.42 -16.60
CA ILE A 384 -11.19 -10.88 -16.41
C ILE A 384 -9.90 -11.51 -16.93
N ASN A 385 -9.28 -12.33 -16.09
CA ASN A 385 -8.12 -13.16 -16.40
C ASN A 385 -8.57 -14.57 -16.79
N TYR A 386 -8.23 -15.02 -18.01
CA TYR A 386 -8.69 -16.31 -18.53
C TYR A 386 -7.69 -17.46 -18.41
N TYR A 387 -6.38 -17.15 -18.29
CA TYR A 387 -5.33 -18.17 -18.44
C TYR A 387 -4.25 -18.07 -17.34
N HIS A 388 -4.59 -17.56 -16.18
CA HIS A 388 -3.62 -17.48 -15.08
C HIS A 388 -3.33 -18.85 -14.48
N LYS A 389 -2.05 -19.13 -14.26
CA LYS A 389 -1.62 -20.30 -13.52
C LYS A 389 -1.57 -20.00 -12.03
N PRO A 390 -1.88 -21.00 -11.16
CA PRO A 390 -1.69 -20.85 -9.73
C PRO A 390 -0.21 -20.54 -9.43
N LEU A 391 0.04 -19.49 -8.66
CA LEU A 391 1.36 -19.19 -8.12
C LEU A 391 1.67 -20.19 -7.01
N ARG A 392 2.92 -20.66 -6.94
CA ARG A 392 3.37 -21.64 -5.95
C ARG A 392 4.26 -21.02 -4.88
N GLU A 393 4.64 -19.77 -5.05
CA GLU A 393 5.47 -18.96 -4.13
C GLU A 393 4.88 -17.57 -3.97
N GLY A 394 5.20 -16.89 -2.85
CA GLY A 394 4.82 -15.51 -2.56
C GLY A 394 3.46 -15.33 -1.91
N LYS A 395 3.04 -14.08 -1.77
CA LYS A 395 1.79 -13.65 -1.09
C LYS A 395 0.54 -14.35 -1.64
N TRP A 396 0.51 -14.62 -2.94
CA TRP A 396 -0.60 -15.21 -3.68
C TRP A 396 -0.43 -16.71 -3.96
N ALA A 397 0.51 -17.37 -3.27
CA ALA A 397 0.76 -18.79 -3.46
C ALA A 397 -0.43 -19.65 -3.07
N VAL A 398 -0.69 -20.67 -3.87
CA VAL A 398 -1.68 -21.72 -3.60
C VAL A 398 -0.95 -23.04 -3.50
N THR A 399 -1.17 -23.82 -2.43
CA THR A 399 -0.55 -25.13 -2.25
C THR A 399 -1.07 -26.14 -3.25
N TYR A 400 -0.29 -27.19 -3.53
CA TYR A 400 -0.71 -28.29 -4.41
C TYR A 400 -1.93 -29.04 -3.86
N GLU A 401 -2.06 -29.15 -2.55
CA GLU A 401 -3.19 -29.81 -1.89
C GLU A 401 -4.53 -29.14 -2.20
N VAL A 402 -4.49 -27.83 -2.42
CA VAL A 402 -5.69 -27.03 -2.71
C VAL A 402 -6.06 -27.08 -4.19
N LEU A 403 -5.07 -27.10 -5.11
CA LEU A 403 -5.29 -27.06 -6.56
C LEU A 403 -4.39 -28.06 -7.31
N TYR A 404 -4.38 -29.33 -6.88
CA TYR A 404 -3.55 -30.37 -7.50
C TYR A 404 -3.95 -30.68 -8.95
N THR A 405 -5.25 -30.61 -9.27
CA THR A 405 -5.78 -31.06 -10.56
C THR A 405 -5.93 -29.98 -11.61
N HIS A 406 -5.78 -28.68 -11.24
CA HIS A 406 -5.98 -27.58 -12.17
C HIS A 406 -4.64 -26.97 -12.60
N ILE A 407 -4.40 -27.02 -13.92
CA ILE A 407 -3.25 -26.36 -14.57
C ILE A 407 -3.48 -24.84 -14.63
N LEU A 408 -4.73 -24.41 -14.72
CA LEU A 408 -5.17 -23.02 -14.80
C LEU A 408 -6.20 -22.73 -13.73
N LEU A 409 -6.24 -21.49 -13.27
CA LEU A 409 -7.33 -20.96 -12.46
C LEU A 409 -8.59 -20.78 -13.34
N SER A 410 -9.78 -20.90 -12.74
CA SER A 410 -11.03 -20.49 -13.39
C SER A 410 -10.95 -19.02 -13.80
N PRO A 411 -11.63 -18.60 -14.87
CA PRO A 411 -11.68 -17.19 -15.22
C PRO A 411 -12.15 -16.33 -14.05
N TYR A 412 -11.37 -15.32 -13.70
CA TYR A 412 -11.69 -14.43 -12.58
C TYR A 412 -11.42 -12.96 -12.93
N ALA A 413 -12.30 -12.07 -12.46
CA ALA A 413 -12.09 -10.64 -12.56
C ALA A 413 -11.18 -10.15 -11.43
N ASN A 414 -10.31 -9.21 -11.73
CA ASN A 414 -9.41 -8.60 -10.75
C ASN A 414 -10.17 -7.94 -9.60
N GLY A 415 -9.68 -8.12 -8.39
CA GLY A 415 -10.31 -7.74 -7.13
C GLY A 415 -10.76 -6.28 -6.98
N PRO A 416 -10.03 -5.26 -7.51
CA PRO A 416 -10.40 -3.86 -7.34
C PRO A 416 -11.80 -3.46 -7.78
N GLY A 417 -12.41 -4.18 -8.75
CA GLY A 417 -13.78 -3.90 -9.15
C GLY A 417 -14.31 -4.91 -10.14
N TYR A 418 -15.46 -5.50 -9.81
CA TYR A 418 -16.22 -6.38 -10.70
C TYR A 418 -17.71 -6.37 -10.34
N ILE A 419 -18.55 -6.87 -11.25
CA ILE A 419 -20.00 -6.91 -11.11
C ILE A 419 -20.50 -8.33 -11.38
N ILE A 420 -21.41 -8.79 -10.55
CA ILE A 420 -22.16 -10.05 -10.75
C ILE A 420 -23.69 -9.80 -10.72
N SER A 421 -24.43 -10.64 -11.39
CA SER A 421 -25.89 -10.64 -11.28
C SER A 421 -26.37 -11.27 -9.96
N SER A 422 -27.55 -10.91 -9.51
CA SER A 422 -28.11 -11.33 -8.22
C SER A 422 -28.30 -12.84 -8.08
N ASP A 423 -28.56 -13.54 -9.17
CA ASP A 423 -28.69 -15.00 -9.17
C ASP A 423 -27.37 -15.72 -8.87
N ILE A 424 -26.25 -15.20 -9.38
CA ILE A 424 -24.92 -15.68 -9.04
C ILE A 424 -24.65 -15.43 -7.54
N ALA A 425 -24.90 -14.21 -7.03
CA ALA A 425 -24.71 -13.89 -5.64
C ALA A 425 -25.56 -14.77 -4.71
N ARG A 426 -26.80 -15.05 -5.08
CA ARG A 426 -27.70 -15.96 -4.35
C ARG A 426 -27.18 -17.39 -4.32
N PHE A 427 -26.67 -17.88 -5.44
CA PHE A 427 -26.04 -19.19 -5.51
C PHE A 427 -24.83 -19.29 -4.59
N ILE A 428 -23.96 -18.27 -4.60
CA ILE A 428 -22.75 -18.18 -3.77
C ILE A 428 -23.14 -18.20 -2.28
N PHE A 429 -24.05 -17.33 -1.86
CA PHE A 429 -24.48 -17.26 -0.46
C PHE A 429 -25.16 -18.57 -0.01
N SER A 430 -26.06 -19.13 -0.79
CA SER A 430 -26.69 -20.40 -0.47
C SER A 430 -25.71 -21.57 -0.41
N GLY A 431 -24.68 -21.55 -1.24
CA GLY A 431 -23.59 -22.52 -1.18
C GLY A 431 -22.75 -22.40 0.09
N PHE A 432 -22.53 -21.15 0.54
CA PHE A 432 -21.84 -20.89 1.79
C PHE A 432 -22.63 -21.38 3.00
N GLU A 433 -23.92 -21.08 3.10
CA GLU A 433 -24.78 -21.57 4.17
C GLU A 433 -24.81 -23.11 4.25
N ARG A 434 -24.77 -23.79 3.12
CA ARG A 434 -24.75 -25.25 3.04
C ARG A 434 -23.35 -25.87 3.21
N HIS A 435 -22.32 -25.05 3.45
CA HIS A 435 -20.91 -25.47 3.54
C HIS A 435 -20.39 -26.23 2.31
N THR A 436 -20.90 -25.89 1.11
CA THR A 436 -20.52 -26.53 -0.15
C THR A 436 -19.53 -25.70 -0.97
N LEU A 437 -19.28 -24.43 -0.58
CA LEU A 437 -18.29 -23.58 -1.26
C LEU A 437 -16.87 -23.82 -0.75
N ARG A 438 -15.94 -23.91 -1.66
CA ARG A 438 -14.51 -23.79 -1.34
C ARG A 438 -14.13 -22.32 -1.22
N LEU A 439 -13.40 -21.98 -0.16
CA LEU A 439 -12.91 -20.64 0.12
C LEU A 439 -11.39 -20.62 -0.05
N PHE A 440 -10.87 -19.73 -0.89
CA PHE A 440 -9.45 -19.42 -0.93
C PHE A 440 -9.20 -18.08 -0.25
N LYS A 441 -7.97 -17.87 0.22
CA LYS A 441 -7.55 -16.56 0.73
C LYS A 441 -7.55 -15.47 -0.37
N MET A 442 -7.38 -15.87 -1.63
CA MET A 442 -7.53 -14.98 -2.79
C MET A 442 -9.01 -14.84 -3.11
N GLU A 443 -9.54 -13.67 -2.81
CA GLU A 443 -10.97 -13.35 -2.92
C GLU A 443 -11.47 -13.41 -4.36
N ASP A 444 -10.72 -12.80 -5.29
CA ASP A 444 -11.03 -12.72 -6.71
C ASP A 444 -11.02 -14.11 -7.40
N VAL A 445 -10.05 -14.94 -7.06
CA VAL A 445 -9.99 -16.33 -7.53
C VAL A 445 -11.15 -17.16 -6.97
N SER A 446 -11.52 -16.96 -5.70
CA SER A 446 -12.70 -17.60 -5.11
C SER A 446 -13.96 -17.22 -5.86
N MET A 447 -14.14 -15.94 -6.16
CA MET A 447 -15.26 -15.44 -6.95
C MET A 447 -15.29 -16.11 -8.33
N GLY A 448 -14.19 -16.14 -9.07
CA GLY A 448 -14.10 -16.78 -10.36
C GLY A 448 -14.49 -18.26 -10.33
N MET A 449 -14.02 -19.01 -9.33
CA MET A 449 -14.41 -20.41 -9.14
C MET A 449 -15.90 -20.59 -8.87
N TRP A 450 -16.51 -19.76 -8.05
CA TRP A 450 -17.92 -19.86 -7.73
C TRP A 450 -18.78 -19.52 -8.94
N VAL A 451 -18.37 -18.52 -9.73
CA VAL A 451 -19.03 -18.16 -11.00
C VAL A 451 -18.93 -19.31 -11.99
N GLU A 452 -17.76 -19.95 -12.11
CA GLU A 452 -17.58 -21.10 -13.00
C GLU A 452 -18.43 -22.31 -12.55
N LEU A 453 -18.50 -22.55 -11.23
CA LEU A 453 -19.39 -23.59 -10.69
C LEU A 453 -20.87 -23.27 -11.01
N PHE A 454 -21.30 -22.02 -10.88
CA PHE A 454 -22.64 -21.59 -11.29
C PHE A 454 -22.87 -21.78 -12.79
N ASN A 455 -21.89 -21.45 -13.62
CA ASN A 455 -21.92 -21.58 -15.07
C ASN A 455 -22.16 -23.01 -15.56
N THR A 456 -21.80 -24.03 -14.76
CA THR A 456 -22.13 -25.45 -15.06
C THR A 456 -23.63 -25.72 -15.00
N THR A 457 -24.39 -24.93 -14.26
CA THR A 457 -25.84 -25.10 -14.08
C THR A 457 -26.66 -24.14 -14.91
N ARG A 458 -26.14 -22.91 -15.10
CA ARG A 458 -26.79 -21.84 -15.87
C ARG A 458 -25.74 -20.98 -16.57
N PRO A 459 -25.85 -20.77 -17.91
CA PRO A 459 -24.86 -20.01 -18.66
C PRO A 459 -24.65 -18.60 -18.12
N VAL A 460 -23.39 -18.21 -17.97
CA VAL A 460 -22.96 -16.87 -17.54
C VAL A 460 -22.35 -16.11 -18.70
N ALA A 461 -22.75 -14.85 -18.88
CA ALA A 461 -22.06 -13.94 -19.77
C ALA A 461 -20.82 -13.36 -19.04
N TYR A 462 -19.65 -13.71 -19.52
CA TYR A 462 -18.38 -13.12 -19.08
C TYR A 462 -18.07 -11.91 -19.95
N VAL A 463 -18.03 -10.72 -19.35
CA VAL A 463 -17.71 -9.48 -20.05
C VAL A 463 -16.38 -8.95 -19.51
N HIS A 464 -15.36 -9.03 -20.36
CA HIS A 464 -14.03 -8.50 -20.03
C HIS A 464 -13.89 -7.07 -20.55
N ASP A 465 -13.54 -6.12 -19.65
CA ASP A 465 -13.17 -4.77 -20.06
C ASP A 465 -12.00 -4.25 -19.18
N VAL A 466 -10.94 -3.81 -19.84
CA VAL A 466 -9.75 -3.23 -19.21
C VAL A 466 -10.03 -1.90 -18.51
N LYS A 467 -11.18 -1.26 -18.79
CA LYS A 467 -11.64 -0.04 -18.10
C LYS A 467 -11.99 -0.29 -16.62
N PHE A 468 -12.13 -1.55 -16.22
CA PHE A 468 -12.01 -1.95 -14.82
C PHE A 468 -10.53 -2.03 -14.46
N CYS A 469 -9.92 -0.87 -14.22
CA CYS A 469 -8.47 -0.75 -14.08
C CYS A 469 -7.96 -1.42 -12.81
N GLN A 470 -7.10 -2.42 -12.97
CA GLN A 470 -6.43 -3.10 -11.85
C GLN A 470 -5.25 -2.28 -11.31
N PHE A 471 -4.48 -1.64 -12.19
CA PHE A 471 -3.29 -0.89 -11.84
C PHE A 471 -3.44 0.58 -12.21
N GLY A 472 -3.72 1.42 -11.20
CA GLY A 472 -3.84 2.86 -11.40
C GLY A 472 -5.10 3.27 -12.14
N CYS A 473 -4.95 4.13 -13.13
CA CYS A 473 -6.04 4.76 -13.84
C CYS A 473 -5.72 4.89 -15.34
N ILE A 474 -6.68 4.61 -16.20
CA ILE A 474 -6.69 4.97 -17.63
C ILE A 474 -7.84 5.95 -17.87
N ASP A 475 -7.70 6.87 -18.80
CA ASP A 475 -8.79 7.80 -19.15
C ASP A 475 -10.02 7.02 -19.65
N ASP A 476 -11.22 7.55 -19.39
CA ASP A 476 -12.50 6.92 -19.66
C ASP A 476 -12.76 5.58 -18.92
N TYR A 477 -12.14 5.40 -17.76
CA TYR A 477 -12.28 4.26 -16.86
C TYR A 477 -13.73 4.00 -16.42
N TYR A 478 -14.04 2.75 -16.07
CA TYR A 478 -15.19 2.37 -15.22
C TYR A 478 -14.80 2.38 -13.75
N THR A 479 -13.63 1.80 -13.45
CA THR A 479 -12.99 1.90 -12.14
C THR A 479 -11.53 2.27 -12.29
N ALA A 480 -10.96 2.96 -11.27
CA ALA A 480 -9.54 3.23 -11.17
C ALA A 480 -9.05 2.85 -9.77
N HIS A 481 -8.07 1.98 -9.70
CA HIS A 481 -7.53 1.42 -8.45
C HIS A 481 -6.28 2.13 -7.98
N TYR A 482 -5.88 1.92 -6.71
CA TYR A 482 -4.78 2.60 -6.04
C TYR A 482 -4.92 4.13 -6.04
N GLN A 483 -6.12 4.62 -5.82
CA GLN A 483 -6.37 6.03 -5.72
C GLN A 483 -6.30 6.49 -4.26
N SER A 484 -5.30 7.31 -3.94
CA SER A 484 -5.23 7.97 -2.64
C SER A 484 -6.46 8.87 -2.41
N PRO A 485 -6.80 9.23 -1.17
CA PRO A 485 -7.88 10.16 -0.86
C PRO A 485 -7.82 11.46 -1.66
N ARG A 486 -6.64 12.00 -1.92
CA ARG A 486 -6.44 13.20 -2.73
C ARG A 486 -6.78 12.96 -4.20
N GLN A 487 -6.32 11.83 -4.76
CA GLN A 487 -6.63 11.47 -6.15
C GLN A 487 -8.12 11.23 -6.34
N MET A 488 -8.79 10.59 -5.39
CA MET A 488 -10.25 10.40 -5.39
C MET A 488 -10.99 11.73 -5.51
N LEU A 489 -10.62 12.74 -4.71
CA LEU A 489 -11.25 14.05 -4.75
C LEU A 489 -10.94 14.79 -6.05
N CYS A 490 -9.69 14.74 -6.53
CA CYS A 490 -9.30 15.32 -7.81
C CYS A 490 -10.07 14.70 -8.99
N MET A 491 -10.18 13.37 -9.03
CA MET A 491 -10.94 12.67 -10.08
C MET A 491 -12.42 13.03 -10.03
N TRP A 492 -12.97 13.21 -8.83
CA TRP A 492 -14.35 13.67 -8.64
C TRP A 492 -14.56 15.08 -9.21
N ASP A 493 -13.67 16.01 -8.91
CA ASP A 493 -13.75 17.38 -9.42
C ASP A 493 -13.67 17.42 -10.96
N LYS A 494 -12.77 16.62 -11.54
CA LYS A 494 -12.67 16.47 -13.00
C LYS A 494 -13.96 15.86 -13.59
N LEU A 495 -14.49 14.83 -12.95
CA LEU A 495 -15.75 14.20 -13.41
C LEU A 495 -16.92 15.17 -13.34
N GLN A 496 -17.04 15.98 -12.28
CA GLN A 496 -18.08 17.03 -12.18
C GLN A 496 -17.90 18.12 -13.24
N ALA A 497 -16.68 18.37 -13.70
CA ALA A 497 -16.39 19.25 -14.82
C ALA A 497 -16.58 18.60 -16.23
N GLY A 498 -17.19 17.39 -16.28
CA GLY A 498 -17.42 16.65 -17.51
C GLY A 498 -16.18 16.01 -18.15
N ARG A 499 -15.10 15.88 -17.40
CA ARG A 499 -13.82 15.32 -17.85
C ARG A 499 -13.45 14.07 -17.05
N PRO A 500 -13.88 12.86 -17.44
CA PRO A 500 -13.52 11.61 -16.76
C PRO A 500 -12.05 11.23 -17.05
N GLN A 501 -11.12 11.92 -16.41
CA GLN A 501 -9.69 11.78 -16.61
C GLN A 501 -8.98 11.42 -15.31
N CYS A 502 -7.85 10.73 -15.44
CA CYS A 502 -6.96 10.41 -14.33
C CYS A 502 -6.37 11.65 -13.67
N CYS A 503 -6.07 11.54 -12.39
CA CYS A 503 -5.35 12.55 -11.63
C CYS A 503 -3.94 12.07 -11.36
N ASN A 504 -3.04 12.39 -12.27
CA ASN A 504 -1.61 12.27 -12.02
C ASN A 504 -1.21 13.46 -11.16
N MET A 505 -1.23 13.27 -9.85
CA MET A 505 -0.72 14.26 -8.91
C MET A 505 0.81 14.22 -9.00
N ARG A 506 1.38 15.21 -9.65
CA ARG A 506 2.81 15.50 -9.59
C ARG A 506 3.10 16.39 -8.41
#